data_53586e175f4f663f176c928efb317f23
#
_entry.id   53586e175f4f663f176c928efb317f23
#
_cell.length_a   1.000
_cell.length_b   1.000
_cell.length_c   1.000
_cell.angle_alpha   90.00
_cell.angle_beta   90.00
_cell.angle_gamma   90.00
#
_symmetry.space_group_name_H-M   'P 1'
#
loop_
_entity.id
_entity.type
_entity.pdbx_description
1 polymer ?
#
loop_
_entity_poly.entity_id
_entity_poly.type
_entity_poly.pdbx_seq_one_letter_code
_entity_poly.pdbx_strand_id
1 'polypeptide(L)'
;MSKLFGHLETKHGLKPFGYTPLGQEFLFKFRTNLQQGFFPLGKVNDLEVIFNREPYGENIAMIWISLNGSAQEANQFEYTLKLWNKDRTKILALKTTDCQSTAMSRVNVKRKATALFVTRDDMKEAESNVKKLKWTVVIENK
;
A
#
# COMPACT_ATOMS: atom_id res chain seq x y z
N MET A 1 12.78 2.73 -18.00
CA MET A 1 11.89 3.64 -17.27
C MET A 1 10.51 3.02 -17.12
N SER A 2 9.94 3.12 -15.95
CA SER A 2 8.62 2.58 -15.68
C SER A 2 7.51 3.41 -16.36
N LYS A 3 6.51 2.70 -16.90
CA LYS A 3 5.34 3.34 -17.51
C LYS A 3 4.04 2.93 -16.80
N LEU A 4 4.17 2.29 -15.63
CA LEU A 4 3.00 1.75 -14.93
C LEU A 4 2.01 2.86 -14.56
N PHE A 5 2.47 4.00 -14.02
CA PHE A 5 1.58 5.09 -13.64
C PHE A 5 0.87 5.67 -14.86
N GLY A 6 1.56 5.81 -15.99
CA GLY A 6 0.94 6.25 -17.24
C GLY A 6 -0.16 5.29 -17.68
N HIS A 7 0.11 3.99 -17.60
CA HIS A 7 -0.89 2.96 -17.92
C HIS A 7 -2.10 3.05 -16.97
N LEU A 8 -1.86 3.16 -15.66
CA LEU A 8 -2.93 3.24 -14.68
C LEU A 8 -3.82 4.47 -14.92
N GLU A 9 -3.21 5.62 -15.20
CA GLU A 9 -3.97 6.83 -15.46
C GLU A 9 -4.75 6.74 -16.77
N THR A 10 -4.11 6.24 -17.84
CA THR A 10 -4.70 6.19 -19.18
C THR A 10 -5.77 5.11 -19.30
N LYS A 11 -5.52 3.90 -18.79
CA LYS A 11 -6.40 2.74 -18.96
C LYS A 11 -7.39 2.54 -17.84
N HIS A 12 -7.05 2.95 -16.63
CA HIS A 12 -7.85 2.68 -15.44
C HIS A 12 -8.31 3.96 -14.72
N GLY A 13 -7.92 5.13 -15.20
CA GLY A 13 -8.32 6.40 -14.59
C GLY A 13 -7.72 6.61 -13.19
N LEU A 14 -6.64 5.92 -12.85
CA LEU A 14 -6.01 6.03 -11.55
C LEU A 14 -4.86 7.03 -11.58
N LYS A 15 -4.90 7.99 -10.65
CA LYS A 15 -3.84 8.99 -10.50
C LYS A 15 -3.09 8.77 -9.19
N PRO A 16 -1.77 9.04 -9.14
CA PRO A 16 -1.02 8.97 -7.88
C PRO A 16 -1.61 9.90 -6.84
N PHE A 17 -1.58 9.47 -5.57
CA PHE A 17 -2.02 10.31 -4.46
C PHE A 17 -1.08 11.48 -4.20
N GLY A 18 0.16 11.36 -4.63
CA GLY A 18 1.14 12.42 -4.49
C GLY A 18 2.55 11.86 -4.42
N TYR A 19 3.47 12.73 -4.05
CA TYR A 19 4.87 12.35 -3.88
C TYR A 19 5.08 11.70 -2.52
N THR A 20 5.89 10.62 -2.50
CA THR A 20 6.20 9.88 -1.26
C THR A 20 7.70 10.04 -0.97
N PRO A 21 8.13 11.08 -0.24
CA PRO A 21 9.55 11.27 0.05
C PRO A 21 10.08 10.22 1.03
N LEU A 22 11.33 9.80 0.83
CA LEU A 22 11.99 8.85 1.72
C LEU A 22 12.01 9.36 3.16
N GLY A 23 11.72 8.48 4.11
CA GLY A 23 11.81 8.75 5.53
C GLY A 23 10.72 9.66 6.09
N GLN A 24 9.76 10.06 5.27
CA GLN A 24 8.64 10.89 5.72
C GLN A 24 7.33 10.13 5.65
N GLU A 25 6.48 10.35 6.64
CA GLU A 25 5.16 9.71 6.68
C GLU A 25 4.24 10.38 5.67
N PHE A 26 3.60 9.56 4.84
CA PHE A 26 2.64 9.99 3.84
C PHE A 26 1.25 9.49 4.23
N LEU A 27 0.31 10.40 4.41
CA LEU A 27 -1.09 10.09 4.73
C LEU A 27 -1.90 10.02 3.44
N PHE A 28 -2.67 8.94 3.28
CA PHE A 28 -3.59 8.79 2.16
C PHE A 28 -4.88 8.11 2.62
N LYS A 29 -5.95 8.32 1.85
CA LYS A 29 -7.28 7.83 2.18
C LYS A 29 -7.90 7.12 0.99
N PHE A 30 -8.53 5.97 1.25
CA PHE A 30 -9.28 5.23 0.25
C PHE A 30 -10.71 5.03 0.71
N ARG A 31 -11.63 4.94 -0.23
CA ARG A 31 -12.99 4.48 0.05
C ARG A 31 -12.97 2.96 0.31
N THR A 32 -13.74 2.53 1.30
CA THR A 32 -13.79 1.12 1.67
C THR A 32 -14.44 0.24 0.62
N ASN A 33 -15.31 0.80 -0.20
CA ASN A 33 -16.08 0.06 -1.22
C ASN A 33 -15.45 0.05 -2.61
N LEU A 34 -14.19 0.52 -2.76
CA LEU A 34 -13.52 0.46 -4.05
C LEU A 34 -13.16 -0.97 -4.39
N GLN A 35 -13.44 -1.35 -5.65
CA GLN A 35 -13.13 -2.68 -6.17
C GLN A 35 -11.67 -2.82 -6.60
N GLN A 36 -10.97 -1.71 -6.73
CA GLN A 36 -9.61 -1.69 -7.25
C GLN A 36 -8.64 -2.44 -6.34
N GLY A 37 -7.79 -3.28 -6.95
CA GLY A 37 -6.82 -4.09 -6.23
C GLY A 37 -5.48 -3.41 -5.98
N PHE A 38 -5.20 -2.29 -6.65
CA PHE A 38 -3.95 -1.58 -6.51
C PHE A 38 -4.13 -0.09 -6.81
N PHE A 39 -3.27 0.75 -6.17
CA PHE A 39 -3.36 2.20 -6.29
C PHE A 39 -1.95 2.79 -6.36
N PRO A 40 -1.70 3.73 -7.30
CA PRO A 40 -0.42 4.45 -7.33
C PRO A 40 -0.35 5.45 -6.19
N LEU A 41 0.73 5.44 -5.42
CA LEU A 41 0.92 6.39 -4.31
C LEU A 41 1.81 7.56 -4.70
N GLY A 42 2.91 7.28 -5.35
CA GLY A 42 3.90 8.30 -5.70
C GLY A 42 5.18 7.64 -6.18
N LYS A 43 6.30 8.32 -6.03
CA LYS A 43 7.60 7.80 -6.46
C LYS A 43 8.65 7.96 -5.36
N VAL A 44 9.54 6.98 -5.30
CA VAL A 44 10.71 6.98 -4.44
C VAL A 44 11.90 6.64 -5.32
N ASN A 45 12.87 7.56 -5.46
CA ASN A 45 14.04 7.38 -6.32
C ASN A 45 13.64 6.91 -7.73
N ASP A 46 12.65 7.57 -8.34
CA ASP A 46 12.10 7.26 -9.66
C ASP A 46 11.38 5.92 -9.76
N LEU A 47 11.30 5.15 -8.69
CA LEU A 47 10.51 3.91 -8.65
C LEU A 47 9.08 4.25 -8.25
N GLU A 48 8.13 3.76 -9.03
CA GLU A 48 6.72 3.98 -8.75
C GLU A 48 6.28 3.13 -7.57
N VAL A 49 5.60 3.75 -6.60
CA VAL A 49 5.14 3.11 -5.36
C VAL A 49 3.69 2.71 -5.52
N ILE A 50 3.39 1.46 -5.30
CA ILE A 50 2.06 0.89 -5.47
C ILE A 50 1.56 0.34 -4.13
N PHE A 51 0.34 0.74 -3.76
CA PHE A 51 -0.41 0.13 -2.66
C PHE A 51 -1.24 -1.00 -3.24
N ASN A 52 -1.07 -2.21 -2.73
CA ASN A 52 -1.75 -3.40 -3.21
C ASN A 52 -2.72 -3.91 -2.15
N ARG A 53 -3.91 -4.30 -2.59
CA ARG A 53 -4.94 -4.83 -1.72
C ARG A 53 -5.58 -6.04 -2.37
N GLU A 54 -5.76 -7.10 -1.58
CA GLU A 54 -6.36 -8.33 -2.08
C GLU A 54 -7.10 -9.06 -0.97
N PRO A 55 -8.26 -9.65 -1.25
CA PRO A 55 -8.93 -10.46 -0.24
C PRO A 55 -8.10 -11.71 0.11
N TYR A 56 -8.10 -12.06 1.39
CA TYR A 56 -7.46 -13.25 1.90
C TYR A 56 -8.46 -13.98 2.79
N GLY A 57 -9.32 -14.79 2.17
CA GLY A 57 -10.45 -15.38 2.85
C GLY A 57 -11.61 -14.40 2.99
N GLU A 58 -12.58 -14.72 3.82
CA GLU A 58 -13.84 -13.95 3.89
C GLU A 58 -13.72 -12.64 4.66
N ASN A 59 -12.88 -12.59 5.68
CA ASN A 59 -12.88 -11.50 6.63
C ASN A 59 -11.52 -10.82 6.78
N ILE A 60 -10.58 -11.08 5.88
CA ILE A 60 -9.22 -10.55 5.95
C ILE A 60 -8.83 -9.97 4.60
N ALA A 61 -8.20 -8.81 4.61
CA ALA A 61 -7.55 -8.23 3.44
C ALA A 61 -6.04 -8.33 3.59
N MET A 62 -5.36 -8.67 2.52
CA MET A 62 -3.91 -8.71 2.44
C MET A 62 -3.44 -7.43 1.74
N ILE A 63 -2.59 -6.66 2.40
CA ILE A 63 -2.13 -5.34 1.94
C ILE A 63 -0.61 -5.34 1.91
N TRP A 64 -0.02 -4.82 0.84
CA TRP A 64 1.44 -4.66 0.77
C TRP A 64 1.82 -3.50 -0.14
N ILE A 65 3.04 -3.01 0.05
CA ILE A 65 3.62 -1.96 -0.78
C ILE A 65 4.62 -2.61 -1.74
N SER A 66 4.51 -2.28 -3.00
CA SER A 66 5.46 -2.72 -4.01
C SER A 66 6.07 -1.53 -4.74
N LEU A 67 7.25 -1.75 -5.29
CA LEU A 67 7.93 -0.77 -6.13
C LEU A 67 8.03 -1.34 -7.55
N ASN A 68 7.73 -0.50 -8.53
CA ASN A 68 7.82 -0.92 -9.93
C ASN A 68 9.26 -0.85 -10.40
N GLY A 69 9.98 -1.93 -10.16
CA GLY A 69 11.39 -2.10 -10.51
C GLY A 69 11.77 -3.55 -10.34
N SER A 70 13.06 -3.85 -10.45
CA SER A 70 13.56 -5.20 -10.24
C SER A 70 13.46 -5.60 -8.76
N ALA A 71 13.57 -6.90 -8.48
CA ALA A 71 13.61 -7.37 -7.10
C ALA A 71 14.80 -6.76 -6.34
N GLN A 72 15.94 -6.61 -7.00
CA GLN A 72 17.13 -6.02 -6.40
C GLN A 72 16.92 -4.56 -6.05
N GLU A 73 16.27 -3.79 -6.93
CA GLU A 73 15.95 -2.39 -6.66
C GLU A 73 14.96 -2.25 -5.51
N ALA A 74 13.89 -3.04 -5.52
CA ALA A 74 12.86 -2.98 -4.48
C ALA A 74 13.41 -3.37 -3.11
N ASN A 75 14.29 -4.38 -3.06
CA ASN A 75 14.85 -4.88 -1.81
C ASN A 75 15.77 -3.90 -1.09
N GLN A 76 16.13 -2.80 -1.72
CA GLN A 76 16.91 -1.73 -1.07
C GLN A 76 16.07 -0.89 -0.12
N PHE A 77 14.77 -1.06 -0.14
CA PHE A 77 13.83 -0.25 0.65
C PHE A 77 12.97 -1.12 1.56
N GLU A 78 12.60 -0.55 2.68
CA GLU A 78 11.57 -1.12 3.54
C GLU A 78 10.44 -0.12 3.72
N TYR A 79 9.26 -0.61 4.09
CA TYR A 79 8.14 0.27 4.38
C TYR A 79 7.55 -0.03 5.74
N THR A 80 6.96 0.99 6.35
CA THR A 80 6.11 0.86 7.52
C THR A 80 4.73 1.37 7.14
N LEU A 81 3.74 0.49 7.19
CA LEU A 81 2.37 0.78 6.81
C LEU A 81 1.49 0.71 8.05
N LYS A 82 0.66 1.73 8.25
CA LYS A 82 -0.25 1.80 9.40
C LYS A 82 -1.67 2.06 8.94
N LEU A 83 -2.61 1.33 9.52
CA LEU A 83 -4.03 1.63 9.40
C LEU A 83 -4.49 2.29 10.70
N TRP A 84 -5.08 3.48 10.59
CA TRP A 84 -5.51 4.25 11.74
C TRP A 84 -7.02 4.11 11.94
N ASN A 85 -7.47 4.31 13.18
CA ASN A 85 -8.89 4.47 13.45
C ASN A 85 -9.38 5.79 12.83
N LYS A 86 -10.70 5.98 12.79
CA LYS A 86 -11.30 7.14 12.10
C LYS A 86 -10.80 8.50 12.59
N ASP A 87 -10.43 8.59 13.86
CA ASP A 87 -9.96 9.85 14.47
C ASP A 87 -8.44 10.00 14.42
N ARG A 88 -7.74 8.99 13.92
CA ARG A 88 -6.28 8.92 13.91
C ARG A 88 -5.65 9.04 15.29
N THR A 89 -6.32 8.49 16.29
CA THR A 89 -5.84 8.46 17.67
C THR A 89 -5.24 7.11 18.06
N LYS A 90 -5.50 6.06 17.25
CA LYS A 90 -5.06 4.70 17.54
C LYS A 90 -4.67 3.99 16.25
N ILE A 91 -3.56 3.26 16.32
CA ILE A 91 -3.12 2.40 15.21
C ILE A 91 -3.83 1.05 15.36
N LEU A 92 -4.56 0.64 14.31
CA LEU A 92 -5.30 -0.62 14.30
C LEU A 92 -4.49 -1.77 13.71
N ALA A 93 -3.60 -1.47 12.77
CA ALA A 93 -2.74 -2.46 12.14
C ALA A 93 -1.44 -1.81 11.73
N LEU A 94 -0.33 -2.54 11.83
CA LEU A 94 1.00 -2.02 11.52
C LEU A 94 1.88 -3.14 10.97
N LYS A 95 2.67 -2.83 9.95
CA LYS A 95 3.67 -3.74 9.40
C LYS A 95 4.89 -2.95 8.95
N THR A 96 6.07 -3.40 9.38
CA THR A 96 7.35 -2.93 8.86
C THR A 96 8.04 -4.11 8.20
N THR A 97 8.35 -4.00 6.91
CA THR A 97 8.96 -5.09 6.16
C THR A 97 9.54 -4.56 4.85
N ASP A 98 10.19 -5.44 4.09
CA ASP A 98 10.79 -5.10 2.81
C ASP A 98 9.73 -4.73 1.77
N CYS A 99 10.04 -3.75 0.92
CA CYS A 99 9.25 -3.49 -0.27
C CYS A 99 9.43 -4.64 -1.26
N GLN A 100 8.37 -4.98 -1.97
CA GLN A 100 8.38 -6.02 -2.97
C GLN A 100 8.44 -5.41 -4.37
N SER A 101 9.02 -6.15 -5.32
CA SER A 101 8.91 -5.79 -6.73
C SER A 101 7.49 -6.07 -7.22
N THR A 102 6.97 -5.22 -8.11
CA THR A 102 5.68 -5.47 -8.75
C THR A 102 5.66 -6.78 -9.55
N ALA A 103 6.85 -7.28 -9.93
CA ALA A 103 6.97 -8.55 -10.65
C ALA A 103 6.79 -9.78 -9.74
N MET A 104 6.80 -9.59 -8.40
CA MET A 104 6.66 -10.70 -7.46
C MET A 104 5.22 -11.18 -7.40
N SER A 105 5.01 -12.50 -7.42
CA SER A 105 3.68 -13.08 -7.32
C SER A 105 3.13 -12.97 -5.90
N ARG A 106 1.80 -13.01 -5.78
CA ARG A 106 1.10 -12.98 -4.50
C ARG A 106 1.50 -14.12 -3.58
N VAL A 107 1.79 -15.27 -4.14
CA VAL A 107 2.23 -16.44 -3.38
C VAL A 107 3.55 -16.15 -2.68
N ASN A 108 4.48 -15.47 -3.36
CA ASN A 108 5.76 -15.09 -2.78
C ASN A 108 5.59 -14.04 -1.68
N VAL A 109 4.66 -13.10 -1.84
CA VAL A 109 4.34 -12.11 -0.80
C VAL A 109 3.88 -12.82 0.46
N LYS A 110 2.96 -13.77 0.35
CA LYS A 110 2.47 -14.56 1.50
C LYS A 110 3.60 -15.32 2.19
N ARG A 111 4.41 -16.04 1.41
CA ARG A 111 5.49 -16.87 1.96
C ARG A 111 6.54 -16.07 2.69
N LYS A 112 6.85 -14.88 2.20
CA LYS A 112 7.84 -14.01 2.82
C LYS A 112 7.29 -13.18 3.97
N ALA A 113 6.00 -13.31 4.27
CA ALA A 113 5.31 -12.55 5.32
C ALA A 113 5.50 -11.04 5.17
N THR A 114 5.52 -10.55 3.92
CA THR A 114 5.76 -9.15 3.61
C THR A 114 4.47 -8.37 3.41
N ALA A 115 3.34 -8.92 3.85
CA ALA A 115 2.06 -8.28 3.75
C ALA A 115 1.48 -7.99 5.12
N LEU A 116 0.71 -6.92 5.21
CA LEU A 116 -0.11 -6.61 6.36
C LEU A 116 -1.46 -7.29 6.17
N PHE A 117 -1.93 -8.00 7.19
CA PHE A 117 -3.25 -8.62 7.17
C PHE A 117 -4.19 -7.80 8.05
N VAL A 118 -5.29 -7.35 7.47
CA VAL A 118 -6.26 -6.49 8.15
C VAL A 118 -7.59 -7.21 8.25
N THR A 119 -8.14 -7.28 9.46
CA THR A 119 -9.42 -7.93 9.68
C THR A 119 -10.58 -7.01 9.30
N ARG A 120 -11.75 -7.62 9.09
CA ARG A 120 -12.97 -6.86 8.83
C ARG A 120 -13.31 -5.92 10.00
N ASP A 121 -13.09 -6.38 11.23
CA ASP A 121 -13.37 -5.57 12.42
C ASP A 121 -12.47 -4.33 12.48
N ASP A 122 -11.18 -4.48 12.14
CA ASP A 122 -10.27 -3.34 12.07
C ASP A 122 -10.72 -2.35 10.99
N MET A 123 -11.16 -2.86 9.84
CA MET A 123 -11.65 -1.99 8.76
C MET A 123 -12.89 -1.22 9.18
N LYS A 124 -13.80 -1.85 9.92
CA LYS A 124 -15.00 -1.15 10.43
C LYS A 124 -14.63 -0.05 11.42
N GLU A 125 -13.68 -0.31 12.32
CA GLU A 125 -13.23 0.67 13.30
C GLU A 125 -12.48 1.83 12.62
N ALA A 126 -11.79 1.55 11.51
CA ALA A 126 -11.05 2.56 10.77
C ALA A 126 -11.95 3.43 9.88
N GLU A 127 -13.13 2.93 9.53
CA GLU A 127 -14.00 3.56 8.55
C GLU A 127 -14.61 4.87 9.07
N SER A 128 -14.39 5.95 8.33
CA SER A 128 -14.99 7.25 8.65
C SER A 128 -16.44 7.31 8.17
N ASN A 129 -17.14 8.41 8.54
CA ASN A 129 -18.53 8.64 8.12
C ASN A 129 -18.71 8.70 6.60
N VAL A 130 -17.63 9.03 5.87
CA VAL A 130 -17.64 9.06 4.41
C VAL A 130 -17.12 7.78 3.78
N LYS A 131 -17.03 6.70 4.56
CA LYS A 131 -16.59 5.39 4.12
C LYS A 131 -15.16 5.39 3.59
N LYS A 132 -14.24 6.07 4.29
CA LYS A 132 -12.82 6.11 3.92
C LYS A 132 -11.96 5.55 5.04
N LEU A 133 -10.89 4.84 4.65
CA LEU A 133 -9.85 4.35 5.56
C LEU A 133 -8.66 5.29 5.50
N LYS A 134 -8.05 5.55 6.65
CA LYS A 134 -6.84 6.39 6.75
C LYS A 134 -5.61 5.52 6.92
N TRP A 135 -4.69 5.67 6.00
CA TRP A 135 -3.43 4.93 5.97
C TRP A 135 -2.27 5.90 6.02
N THR A 136 -1.18 5.49 6.67
CA THR A 136 0.10 6.18 6.53
C THR A 136 1.17 5.18 6.12
N VAL A 137 2.11 5.63 5.31
CA VAL A 137 3.25 4.83 4.88
C VAL A 137 4.52 5.65 5.00
N VAL A 138 5.58 4.99 5.46
CA VAL A 138 6.94 5.53 5.44
C VAL A 138 7.79 4.54 4.66
N ILE A 139 8.54 5.02 3.68
CA ILE A 139 9.48 4.20 2.91
C ILE A 139 10.88 4.70 3.20
N GLU A 140 11.77 3.79 3.54
CA GLU A 140 13.13 4.12 3.95
C GLU A 140 14.14 3.19 3.28
N ASN A 141 15.39 3.66 3.15
CA ASN A 141 16.51 2.80 2.79
C ASN A 141 16.76 1.82 3.93
N LYS A 142 17.11 0.60 3.55
CA LYS A 142 17.55 -0.37 4.54
C LYS A 142 18.90 -0.01 5.10
#